data_c7a52399108ad085ef5b950d18f22b22
#
_entry.id   c7a52399108ad085ef5b950d18f22b22
#
_cell.length_a   1.000
_cell.length_b   1.000
_cell.length_c   1.000
_cell.angle_alpha   90.00
_cell.angle_beta   90.00
_cell.angle_gamma   90.00
#
_symmetry.space_group_name_H-M   'P 1'
#
loop_
_entity.id
_entity.type
_entity.pdbx_description
1 polymer ?
#
loop_
_entity_poly.entity_id
_entity_poly.type
_entity_poly.pdbx_seq_one_letter_code
_entity_poly.pdbx_strand_id
1 'polypeptide(L)'
;RFNSNSGTGGCLMVKTIIINGSPRAPKSNSKLYAEIFQKYYSGETISFNINKKNHSEICNGIEGCSDILFVFPLYADGIPSTLLNFLKTLETYQIEPKPKVHILINCGFIEPEQNNVALDMMRLFCKQNKYEFCSTLAIGAGEAFLTTPLSFLVKGKIKKLAKLIANRKIGHVSVTLPLSKQSFVKASTKYWIKYGEKFGCSKEQMSSMKIE
;
A
#
# COMPACT_ATOMS: atom_id res chain seq x y z
N ARG A 1 52.72 -9.25 -20.40
CA ARG A 1 52.48 -7.97 -19.70
C ARG A 1 51.01 -7.80 -19.47
N PHE A 2 50.71 -7.57 -18.22
CA PHE A 2 49.42 -7.55 -17.56
C PHE A 2 48.46 -6.53 -18.16
N ASN A 3 47.20 -6.93 -18.30
CA ASN A 3 46.06 -5.99 -18.30
C ASN A 3 45.12 -6.36 -17.19
N SER A 4 45.11 -5.53 -16.18
CA SER A 4 44.20 -5.49 -15.09
C SER A 4 42.80 -5.08 -15.58
N ASN A 5 41.88 -6.02 -15.60
CA ASN A 5 40.45 -5.72 -15.74
C ASN A 5 39.95 -5.24 -14.39
N SER A 6 39.84 -3.94 -14.20
CA SER A 6 39.09 -3.32 -13.11
C SER A 6 37.59 -3.52 -13.38
N GLY A 7 37.05 -4.58 -12.79
CA GLY A 7 35.61 -4.76 -12.72
C GLY A 7 35.00 -3.64 -11.87
N THR A 8 34.48 -2.62 -12.53
CA THR A 8 33.54 -1.67 -11.90
C THR A 8 32.27 -2.43 -11.57
N GLY A 9 32.18 -2.92 -10.34
CA GLY A 9 30.94 -3.36 -9.74
C GLY A 9 30.00 -2.17 -9.68
N GLY A 10 29.22 -1.96 -10.74
CA GLY A 10 28.14 -1.00 -10.78
C GLY A 10 27.16 -1.38 -9.69
N CYS A 11 27.08 -0.59 -8.63
CA CYS A 11 26.00 -0.66 -7.65
C CYS A 11 24.71 -0.45 -8.45
N LEU A 12 23.98 -1.55 -8.75
CA LEU A 12 22.67 -1.49 -9.40
C LEU A 12 21.79 -0.61 -8.50
N MET A 13 21.58 0.63 -8.92
CA MET A 13 20.70 1.55 -8.20
C MET A 13 19.33 0.90 -8.09
N VAL A 14 18.89 0.68 -6.85
CA VAL A 14 17.62 0.05 -6.54
C VAL A 14 16.52 1.02 -6.90
N LYS A 15 15.83 0.76 -8.01
CA LYS A 15 14.72 1.56 -8.48
C LYS A 15 13.40 0.87 -8.12
N THR A 16 12.58 1.53 -7.32
CA THR A 16 11.28 1.01 -6.88
C THR A 16 10.15 1.80 -7.54
N ILE A 17 9.26 1.10 -8.23
CA ILE A 17 8.01 1.69 -8.68
C ILE A 17 6.94 1.54 -7.59
N ILE A 18 6.32 2.65 -7.21
CA ILE A 18 5.24 2.72 -6.23
C ILE A 18 3.91 2.86 -6.97
N ILE A 19 3.03 1.88 -6.80
CA ILE A 19 1.75 1.83 -7.50
C ILE A 19 0.62 1.94 -6.48
N ASN A 20 -0.05 3.10 -6.48
CA ASN A 20 -1.21 3.33 -5.63
C ASN A 20 -2.48 2.80 -6.28
N GLY A 21 -3.01 1.69 -5.73
CA GLY A 21 -4.23 1.02 -6.17
C GLY A 21 -5.52 1.50 -5.49
N SER A 22 -5.47 2.62 -4.76
CA SER A 22 -6.66 3.15 -4.11
C SER A 22 -7.67 3.69 -5.13
N PRO A 23 -8.95 3.30 -5.09
CA PRO A 23 -9.98 3.86 -5.96
C PRO A 23 -10.26 5.35 -5.69
N ARG A 24 -9.81 5.87 -4.54
CA ARG A 24 -9.95 7.27 -4.11
C ARG A 24 -8.72 8.12 -4.45
N ALA A 25 -7.74 7.58 -5.21
CA ALA A 25 -6.61 8.33 -5.70
C ALA A 25 -7.07 9.52 -6.58
N PRO A 26 -6.40 10.68 -6.56
CA PRO A 26 -5.17 10.98 -5.83
C PRO A 26 -5.36 11.41 -4.36
N LYS A 27 -6.59 11.54 -3.86
CA LYS A 27 -6.89 11.94 -2.48
C LYS A 27 -7.21 10.70 -1.62
N SER A 28 -6.18 10.01 -1.15
CA SER A 28 -6.35 8.79 -0.34
C SER A 28 -5.27 8.67 0.73
N ASN A 29 -5.59 7.95 1.82
CA ASN A 29 -4.59 7.61 2.84
C ASN A 29 -3.46 6.75 2.26
N SER A 30 -3.77 5.87 1.31
CA SER A 30 -2.75 5.08 0.60
C SER A 30 -1.71 5.98 -0.07
N LYS A 31 -2.13 7.09 -0.70
CA LYS A 31 -1.19 8.07 -1.26
C LYS A 31 -0.31 8.70 -0.18
N LEU A 32 -0.89 9.11 0.94
CA LEU A 32 -0.12 9.67 2.06
C LEU A 32 0.89 8.66 2.62
N TYR A 33 0.52 7.39 2.73
CA TYR A 33 1.44 6.33 3.14
C TYR A 33 2.57 6.12 2.12
N ALA A 34 2.27 6.17 0.83
CA ALA A 34 3.28 6.09 -0.23
C ALA A 34 4.28 7.28 -0.16
N GLU A 35 3.79 8.49 0.06
CA GLU A 35 4.63 9.69 0.24
C GLU A 35 5.52 9.59 1.48
N ILE A 36 5.00 9.03 2.59
CA ILE A 36 5.80 8.77 3.79
C ILE A 36 6.88 7.73 3.50
N PHE A 37 6.56 6.68 2.75
CA PHE A 37 7.54 5.67 2.33
C PHE A 37 8.67 6.30 1.52
N GLN A 38 8.35 7.13 0.52
CA GLN A 38 9.34 7.82 -0.32
C GLN A 38 10.32 8.67 0.50
N LYS A 39 9.84 9.34 1.56
CA LYS A 39 10.71 10.14 2.46
C LYS A 39 11.74 9.31 3.23
N TYR A 40 11.46 8.02 3.45
CA TYR A 40 12.36 7.13 4.22
C TYR A 40 13.14 6.15 3.36
N TYR A 41 12.78 6.05 2.10
CA TYR A 41 13.45 5.14 1.18
C TYR A 41 14.71 5.78 0.60
N SER A 42 15.81 5.05 0.61
CA SER A 42 17.12 5.56 0.16
C SER A 42 17.42 5.33 -1.32
N GLY A 43 16.58 4.54 -2.01
CA GLY A 43 16.72 4.27 -3.44
C GLY A 43 15.91 5.24 -4.31
N GLU A 44 16.02 5.09 -5.61
CA GLU A 44 15.21 5.84 -6.58
C GLU A 44 13.75 5.35 -6.57
N THR A 45 12.80 6.27 -6.68
CA THR A 45 11.38 5.93 -6.77
C THR A 45 10.67 6.65 -7.91
N ILE A 46 9.77 5.93 -8.58
CA ILE A 46 8.74 6.52 -9.45
C ILE A 46 7.37 6.14 -8.89
N SER A 47 6.37 7.00 -9.04
CA SER A 47 5.06 6.78 -8.44
C SER A 47 3.92 6.98 -9.41
N PHE A 48 2.97 6.05 -9.38
CA PHE A 48 1.75 6.12 -10.17
C PHE A 48 0.50 5.93 -9.29
N ASN A 49 -0.57 6.62 -9.66
CA ASN A 49 -1.92 6.32 -9.19
C ASN A 49 -2.66 5.58 -10.30
N ILE A 50 -3.16 4.39 -10.02
CA ILE A 50 -3.92 3.61 -11.01
C ILE A 50 -5.21 4.36 -11.38
N ASN A 51 -5.47 4.45 -12.68
CA ASN A 51 -6.76 4.88 -13.23
C ASN A 51 -7.10 4.04 -14.48
N LYS A 52 -8.29 4.21 -15.04
CA LYS A 52 -8.77 3.39 -16.17
C LYS A 52 -7.95 3.55 -17.47
N LYS A 53 -7.10 4.57 -17.57
CA LYS A 53 -6.43 4.96 -18.84
C LYS A 53 -4.91 4.73 -18.81
N ASN A 54 -4.30 4.49 -17.63
CA ASN A 54 -2.83 4.49 -17.50
C ASN A 54 -2.21 3.11 -17.22
N HIS A 55 -2.95 2.03 -17.40
CA HIS A 55 -2.41 0.69 -17.10
C HIS A 55 -1.16 0.38 -17.93
N SER A 56 -1.20 0.63 -19.25
CA SER A 56 -0.06 0.39 -20.14
C SER A 56 1.15 1.28 -19.79
N GLU A 57 0.90 2.54 -19.46
CA GLU A 57 1.95 3.46 -19.00
C GLU A 57 2.65 2.94 -17.74
N ILE A 58 1.87 2.44 -16.76
CA ILE A 58 2.42 1.86 -15.53
C ILE A 58 3.21 0.59 -15.84
N CYS A 59 2.68 -0.30 -16.70
CA CYS A 59 3.37 -1.52 -17.08
C CYS A 59 4.72 -1.22 -17.76
N ASN A 60 4.77 -0.26 -18.66
CA ASN A 60 6.02 0.21 -19.28
C ASN A 60 6.96 0.83 -18.23
N GLY A 61 6.41 1.54 -17.23
CA GLY A 61 7.19 2.11 -16.12
C GLY A 61 7.80 1.07 -15.18
N ILE A 62 7.31 -0.17 -15.20
CA ILE A 62 7.87 -1.28 -14.42
C ILE A 62 9.19 -1.77 -15.02
N GLU A 63 9.38 -1.64 -16.34
CA GLU A 63 10.61 -2.04 -17.00
C GLU A 63 11.82 -1.31 -16.40
N GLY A 64 12.87 -2.05 -16.10
CA GLY A 64 14.08 -1.52 -15.45
C GLY A 64 13.94 -1.21 -13.96
N CYS A 65 12.77 -1.45 -13.34
CA CYS A 65 12.60 -1.41 -11.90
C CYS A 65 12.98 -2.75 -11.28
N SER A 66 13.66 -2.70 -10.14
CA SER A 66 14.02 -3.90 -9.36
C SER A 66 12.92 -4.33 -8.40
N ASP A 67 12.04 -3.40 -8.03
CA ASP A 67 11.01 -3.60 -7.01
C ASP A 67 9.71 -2.88 -7.38
N ILE A 68 8.58 -3.52 -7.07
CA ILE A 68 7.24 -2.92 -7.08
C ILE A 68 6.76 -2.82 -5.64
N LEU A 69 6.32 -1.65 -5.22
CA LEU A 69 5.55 -1.44 -4.00
C LEU A 69 4.10 -1.11 -4.35
N PHE A 70 3.19 -2.07 -4.17
CA PHE A 70 1.76 -1.80 -4.23
C PHE A 70 1.29 -1.18 -2.91
N VAL A 71 0.57 -0.05 -3.01
CA VAL A 71 -0.01 0.64 -1.87
C VAL A 71 -1.50 0.79 -2.09
N PHE A 72 -2.33 0.18 -1.24
CA PHE A 72 -3.78 0.17 -1.45
C PHE A 72 -4.56 -0.06 -0.15
N PRO A 73 -5.85 0.34 -0.07
CA PRO A 73 -6.71 0.01 1.05
C PRO A 73 -7.36 -1.36 0.86
N LEU A 74 -7.74 -2.00 1.97
CA LEU A 74 -8.68 -3.11 1.96
C LEU A 74 -10.05 -2.60 1.49
N TYR A 75 -10.69 -3.31 0.57
CA TYR A 75 -12.01 -2.95 0.05
C TYR A 75 -12.87 -4.20 -0.07
N ALA A 76 -14.04 -4.23 0.61
CA ALA A 76 -14.92 -5.40 0.63
C ALA A 76 -14.14 -6.71 0.87
N ASP A 77 -13.34 -6.72 1.93
CA ASP A 77 -12.47 -7.83 2.39
C ASP A 77 -11.45 -8.35 1.35
N GLY A 78 -11.17 -7.58 0.32
CA GLY A 78 -10.22 -7.95 -0.73
C GLY A 78 -9.44 -6.76 -1.29
N ILE A 79 -8.79 -6.98 -2.44
CA ILE A 79 -8.12 -5.92 -3.19
C ILE A 79 -9.14 -5.06 -3.92
N PRO A 80 -8.92 -3.73 -4.06
CA PRO A 80 -9.82 -2.86 -4.81
C PRO A 80 -9.95 -3.28 -6.28
N SER A 81 -11.14 -3.13 -6.86
CA SER A 81 -11.40 -3.44 -8.28
C SER A 81 -10.46 -2.67 -9.23
N THR A 82 -10.07 -1.46 -8.86
CA THR A 82 -9.07 -0.66 -9.60
C THR A 82 -7.74 -1.39 -9.71
N LEU A 83 -7.26 -1.94 -8.58
CA LEU A 83 -6.03 -2.73 -8.55
C LEU A 83 -6.22 -4.06 -9.28
N LEU A 84 -7.33 -4.76 -9.07
CA LEU A 84 -7.61 -6.02 -9.74
C LEU A 84 -7.58 -5.87 -11.28
N ASN A 85 -8.20 -4.82 -11.80
CA ASN A 85 -8.18 -4.54 -13.24
C ASN A 85 -6.77 -4.23 -13.76
N PHE A 86 -5.97 -3.52 -12.97
CA PHE A 86 -4.56 -3.31 -13.31
C PHE A 86 -3.77 -4.62 -13.32
N LEU A 87 -3.95 -5.49 -12.33
CA LEU A 87 -3.27 -6.79 -12.27
C LEU A 87 -3.60 -7.66 -13.50
N LYS A 88 -4.86 -7.67 -13.95
CA LYS A 88 -5.25 -8.34 -15.20
C LYS A 88 -4.51 -7.80 -16.43
N THR A 89 -4.26 -6.51 -16.49
CA THR A 89 -3.44 -5.93 -17.56
C THR A 89 -1.97 -6.34 -17.38
N LEU A 90 -1.45 -6.29 -16.16
CA LEU A 90 -0.06 -6.65 -15.88
C LEU A 90 0.26 -8.11 -16.24
N GLU A 91 -0.69 -9.04 -16.12
CA GLU A 91 -0.55 -10.44 -16.54
C GLU A 91 -0.22 -10.60 -18.02
N THR A 92 -0.70 -9.67 -18.86
CA THR A 92 -0.46 -9.72 -20.32
C THR A 92 0.90 -9.15 -20.75
N TYR A 93 1.63 -8.49 -19.84
CA TYR A 93 2.92 -7.89 -20.12
C TYR A 93 4.08 -8.86 -19.84
N GLN A 94 5.01 -8.94 -20.81
CA GLN A 94 6.25 -9.69 -20.68
C GLN A 94 7.33 -8.79 -20.07
N ILE A 95 7.49 -8.83 -18.77
CA ILE A 95 8.49 -8.06 -18.02
C ILE A 95 9.60 -9.01 -17.57
N GLU A 96 10.84 -8.76 -18.03
CA GLU A 96 12.00 -9.54 -17.64
C GLU A 96 13.23 -8.62 -17.43
N PRO A 97 13.97 -8.78 -16.34
CA PRO A 97 13.66 -9.66 -15.19
C PRO A 97 12.47 -9.15 -14.41
N LYS A 98 11.70 -10.07 -13.81
CA LYS A 98 10.55 -9.70 -12.98
C LYS A 98 11.01 -9.00 -11.69
N PRO A 99 10.47 -7.80 -11.38
CA PRO A 99 10.76 -7.11 -10.14
C PRO A 99 10.18 -7.85 -8.91
N LYS A 100 10.78 -7.62 -7.75
CA LYS A 100 10.25 -8.10 -6.47
C LYS A 100 9.01 -7.31 -6.06
N VAL A 101 8.02 -8.00 -5.50
CA VAL A 101 6.75 -7.39 -5.12
C VAL A 101 6.66 -7.19 -3.61
N HIS A 102 6.38 -5.97 -3.21
CA HIS A 102 6.16 -5.55 -1.84
C HIS A 102 4.78 -4.94 -1.68
N ILE A 103 4.19 -5.05 -0.49
CA ILE A 103 2.83 -4.56 -0.24
C ILE A 103 2.80 -3.64 0.98
N LEU A 104 2.13 -2.50 0.83
CA LEU A 104 1.67 -1.66 1.92
C LEU A 104 0.15 -1.58 1.82
N ILE A 105 -0.53 -2.21 2.75
CA ILE A 105 -2.00 -2.27 2.78
C ILE A 105 -2.55 -1.65 4.06
N ASN A 106 -3.70 -1.01 3.98
CA ASN A 106 -4.38 -0.43 5.12
C ASN A 106 -5.87 -0.73 5.13
N CYS A 107 -6.45 -0.87 6.32
CA CYS A 107 -7.90 -1.05 6.51
C CYS A 107 -8.44 -0.08 7.56
N GLY A 108 -9.77 0.10 7.56
CA GLY A 108 -10.48 0.90 8.56
C GLY A 108 -10.66 0.18 9.89
N PHE A 109 -10.51 -1.13 9.94
CA PHE A 109 -10.60 -1.93 11.15
C PHE A 109 -9.39 -1.71 12.07
N ILE A 110 -9.57 -1.89 13.38
CA ILE A 110 -8.46 -1.79 14.32
C ILE A 110 -7.52 -3.00 14.19
N GLU A 111 -8.04 -4.15 13.77
CA GLU A 111 -7.29 -5.38 13.59
C GLU A 111 -6.57 -5.37 12.22
N PRO A 112 -5.23 -5.31 12.18
CA PRO A 112 -4.48 -5.33 10.92
C PRO A 112 -4.60 -6.67 10.18
N GLU A 113 -5.00 -7.76 10.87
CA GLU A 113 -5.23 -9.09 10.33
C GLU A 113 -6.37 -9.14 9.31
N GLN A 114 -7.29 -8.17 9.34
CA GLN A 114 -8.33 -8.01 8.33
C GLN A 114 -7.75 -7.86 6.90
N ASN A 115 -6.50 -7.43 6.80
CA ASN A 115 -5.83 -7.32 5.51
C ASN A 115 -5.36 -8.67 4.94
N ASN A 116 -5.43 -9.78 5.70
CA ASN A 116 -4.80 -11.04 5.31
C ASN A 116 -5.35 -11.62 4.00
N VAL A 117 -6.66 -11.57 3.79
CA VAL A 117 -7.28 -12.08 2.55
C VAL A 117 -6.72 -11.34 1.32
N ALA A 118 -6.63 -10.01 1.39
CA ALA A 118 -6.07 -9.21 0.29
C ALA A 118 -4.56 -9.48 0.09
N LEU A 119 -3.81 -9.73 1.16
CA LEU A 119 -2.41 -10.15 1.06
C LEU A 119 -2.27 -11.53 0.40
N ASP A 120 -3.17 -12.48 0.71
CA ASP A 120 -3.18 -13.79 0.10
C ASP A 120 -3.57 -13.74 -1.39
N MET A 121 -4.51 -12.87 -1.76
CA MET A 121 -4.82 -12.59 -3.19
C MET A 121 -3.57 -12.09 -3.93
N MET A 122 -2.81 -11.14 -3.36
CA MET A 122 -1.58 -10.63 -3.97
C MET A 122 -0.49 -11.70 -4.02
N ARG A 123 -0.37 -12.55 -3.00
CA ARG A 123 0.57 -13.68 -2.98
C ARG A 123 0.24 -14.69 -4.08
N LEU A 124 -1.05 -15.00 -4.26
CA LEU A 124 -1.51 -15.90 -5.32
C LEU A 124 -1.20 -15.34 -6.71
N PHE A 125 -1.52 -14.05 -6.93
CA PHE A 125 -1.15 -13.34 -8.17
C PHE A 125 0.35 -13.45 -8.45
N CYS A 126 1.20 -13.15 -7.47
CA CYS A 126 2.65 -13.25 -7.61
C CYS A 126 3.09 -14.67 -7.99
N LYS A 127 2.54 -15.68 -7.31
CA LYS A 127 2.85 -17.10 -7.58
C LYS A 127 2.47 -17.50 -9.02
N GLN A 128 1.27 -17.14 -9.46
CA GLN A 128 0.78 -17.46 -10.81
C GLN A 128 1.60 -16.78 -11.90
N ASN A 129 2.04 -15.56 -11.66
CA ASN A 129 2.76 -14.72 -12.62
C ASN A 129 4.28 -14.72 -12.42
N LYS A 130 4.83 -15.62 -11.59
CA LYS A 130 6.27 -15.79 -11.33
C LYS A 130 6.97 -14.55 -10.77
N TYR A 131 6.24 -13.69 -10.04
CA TYR A 131 6.83 -12.63 -9.25
C TYR A 131 7.28 -13.16 -7.88
N GLU A 132 8.38 -12.62 -7.36
CA GLU A 132 8.79 -12.89 -5.97
C GLU A 132 7.99 -11.99 -5.01
N PHE A 133 7.12 -12.59 -4.19
CA PHE A 133 6.39 -11.89 -3.13
C PHE A 133 7.29 -11.72 -1.90
N CYS A 134 7.57 -10.49 -1.51
CA CYS A 134 8.59 -10.17 -0.51
C CYS A 134 8.01 -9.53 0.76
N SER A 135 8.32 -8.24 0.99
CA SER A 135 7.99 -7.59 2.25
C SER A 135 6.59 -6.98 2.28
N THR A 136 5.95 -7.02 3.45
CA THR A 136 4.61 -6.45 3.62
C THR A 136 4.52 -5.56 4.86
N LEU A 137 3.66 -4.55 4.78
CA LEU A 137 3.18 -3.76 5.92
C LEU A 137 1.65 -3.72 5.91
N ALA A 138 1.03 -4.32 6.93
CA ALA A 138 -0.41 -4.28 7.17
C ALA A 138 -0.74 -3.24 8.24
N ILE A 139 -1.59 -2.27 7.90
CA ILE A 139 -1.98 -1.16 8.79
C ILE A 139 -3.44 -1.30 9.16
N GLY A 140 -3.73 -1.48 10.46
CA GLY A 140 -5.06 -1.36 11.03
C GLY A 140 -5.37 0.09 11.41
N ALA A 141 -6.64 0.44 11.55
CA ALA A 141 -7.11 1.80 11.81
C ALA A 141 -6.54 2.86 10.82
N GLY A 142 -6.28 2.44 9.58
CA GLY A 142 -5.50 3.19 8.60
C GLY A 142 -6.15 4.52 8.17
N GLU A 143 -7.45 4.68 8.34
CA GLU A 143 -8.10 5.96 8.05
C GLU A 143 -7.83 7.03 9.13
N ALA A 144 -7.76 6.62 10.40
CA ALA A 144 -7.57 7.52 11.52
C ALA A 144 -6.10 7.77 11.88
N PHE A 145 -5.21 6.84 11.56
CA PHE A 145 -3.85 6.79 12.10
C PHE A 145 -3.06 8.08 11.88
N LEU A 146 -3.10 8.62 10.65
CA LEU A 146 -2.33 9.81 10.30
C LEU A 146 -2.86 11.10 10.93
N THR A 147 -4.14 11.11 11.37
CA THR A 147 -4.77 12.27 12.00
C THR A 147 -4.65 12.27 13.53
N THR A 148 -4.05 11.23 14.10
CA THR A 148 -3.83 11.11 15.55
C THR A 148 -2.42 11.54 15.96
N PRO A 149 -2.20 11.92 17.22
CA PRO A 149 -0.85 12.15 17.75
C PRO A 149 0.05 10.92 17.65
N LEU A 150 -0.52 9.73 17.54
CA LEU A 150 0.20 8.45 17.45
C LEU A 150 0.71 8.13 16.03
N SER A 151 0.59 9.07 15.09
CA SER A 151 1.05 8.89 13.69
C SER A 151 2.53 8.50 13.58
N PHE A 152 3.35 8.79 14.59
CA PHE A 152 4.75 8.37 14.63
C PHE A 152 4.94 6.85 14.64
N LEU A 153 3.97 6.08 15.20
CA LEU A 153 4.03 4.61 15.21
C LEU A 153 3.96 4.06 13.79
N VAL A 154 2.99 4.50 13.00
CA VAL A 154 2.85 4.03 11.61
C VAL A 154 4.02 4.53 10.76
N LYS A 155 4.48 5.77 10.95
CA LYS A 155 5.68 6.31 10.27
C LYS A 155 6.92 5.47 10.55
N GLY A 156 7.10 5.03 11.82
CA GLY A 156 8.19 4.14 12.21
C GLY A 156 8.15 2.78 11.50
N LYS A 157 6.95 2.21 11.30
CA LYS A 157 6.78 0.94 10.59
C LYS A 157 6.96 1.09 9.07
N ILE A 158 6.53 2.21 8.48
CA ILE A 158 6.81 2.52 7.08
C ILE A 158 8.32 2.70 6.87
N LYS A 159 9.02 3.40 7.78
CA LYS A 159 10.49 3.49 7.77
C LYS A 159 11.16 2.11 7.85
N LYS A 160 10.59 1.19 8.66
CA LYS A 160 11.08 -0.21 8.73
C LYS A 160 10.89 -0.92 7.38
N LEU A 161 9.71 -0.81 6.75
CA LEU A 161 9.47 -1.38 5.42
C LEU A 161 10.45 -0.83 4.38
N ALA A 162 10.66 0.50 4.35
CA ALA A 162 11.61 1.13 3.45
C ALA A 162 13.04 0.59 3.62
N LYS A 163 13.49 0.40 4.87
CA LYS A 163 14.79 -0.21 5.17
C LYS A 163 14.86 -1.69 4.75
N LEU A 164 13.78 -2.46 4.92
CA LEU A 164 13.75 -3.87 4.48
C LEU A 164 13.96 -3.95 2.96
N ILE A 165 13.23 -3.15 2.19
CA ILE A 165 13.32 -3.12 0.74
C ILE A 165 14.73 -2.66 0.29
N ALA A 166 15.21 -1.54 0.82
CA ALA A 166 16.53 -1.00 0.48
C ALA A 166 17.68 -1.98 0.76
N ASN A 167 17.57 -2.78 1.83
CA ASN A 167 18.57 -3.77 2.23
C ASN A 167 18.32 -5.17 1.65
N ARG A 168 17.39 -5.33 0.70
CA ARG A 168 17.02 -6.62 0.10
C ARG A 168 16.59 -7.69 1.12
N LYS A 169 16.03 -7.27 2.25
CA LYS A 169 15.54 -8.16 3.31
C LYS A 169 14.05 -8.37 3.19
N ILE A 170 13.59 -9.59 3.42
CA ILE A 170 12.16 -9.92 3.48
C ILE A 170 11.68 -9.74 4.92
N GLY A 171 10.49 -9.19 5.10
CA GLY A 171 9.88 -9.07 6.41
C GLY A 171 8.42 -8.65 6.36
N HIS A 172 7.64 -9.21 7.28
CA HIS A 172 6.22 -8.91 7.41
C HIS A 172 6.01 -8.07 8.67
N VAL A 173 5.40 -6.93 8.51
CA VAL A 173 5.22 -5.93 9.57
C VAL A 173 3.74 -5.59 9.68
N SER A 174 3.25 -5.44 10.90
CA SER A 174 1.92 -4.93 11.16
C SER A 174 1.96 -3.78 12.14
N VAL A 175 0.92 -2.94 12.11
CA VAL A 175 0.73 -1.84 13.05
C VAL A 175 -0.73 -1.46 13.14
N THR A 176 -1.18 -1.13 14.35
CA THR A 176 -2.49 -0.54 14.60
C THR A 176 -2.41 0.47 15.73
N LEU A 177 -3.49 1.22 15.96
CA LEU A 177 -3.60 2.10 17.11
C LEU A 177 -3.66 1.27 18.40
N PRO A 178 -2.91 1.63 19.45
CA PRO A 178 -2.91 0.92 20.75
C PRO A 178 -4.17 1.28 21.56
N LEU A 179 -5.33 0.96 21.03
CA LEU A 179 -6.62 1.18 21.65
C LEU A 179 -7.35 -0.15 21.84
N SER A 180 -8.17 -0.24 22.90
CA SER A 180 -9.10 -1.36 22.98
C SER A 180 -10.17 -1.25 21.87
N LYS A 181 -10.71 -2.39 21.43
CA LYS A 181 -11.77 -2.42 20.43
C LYS A 181 -12.95 -1.53 20.81
N GLN A 182 -13.37 -1.57 22.07
CA GLN A 182 -14.45 -0.74 22.57
C GLN A 182 -14.15 0.76 22.47
N SER A 183 -12.94 1.18 22.85
CA SER A 183 -12.49 2.58 22.76
C SER A 183 -12.43 3.04 21.31
N PHE A 184 -11.93 2.18 20.42
CA PHE A 184 -11.87 2.47 18.98
C PHE A 184 -13.26 2.63 18.37
N VAL A 185 -14.19 1.71 18.64
CA VAL A 185 -15.58 1.79 18.16
C VAL A 185 -16.28 3.05 18.67
N LYS A 186 -16.10 3.39 19.97
CA LYS A 186 -16.67 4.61 20.54
C LYS A 186 -16.14 5.88 19.86
N ALA A 187 -14.84 5.94 19.60
CA ALA A 187 -14.21 7.07 18.91
C ALA A 187 -14.66 7.17 17.45
N SER A 188 -14.73 6.03 16.74
CA SER A 188 -15.20 5.92 15.36
C SER A 188 -16.66 6.37 15.23
N THR A 189 -17.55 5.89 16.11
CA THR A 189 -18.96 6.30 16.14
C THR A 189 -19.09 7.82 16.29
N LYS A 190 -18.35 8.42 17.24
CA LYS A 190 -18.35 9.88 17.44
C LYS A 190 -17.86 10.63 16.19
N TYR A 191 -16.84 10.11 15.54
CA TYR A 191 -16.30 10.68 14.29
C TYR A 191 -17.32 10.66 13.17
N TRP A 192 -17.98 9.51 12.93
CA TRP A 192 -18.96 9.36 11.85
C TRP A 192 -20.23 10.18 12.06
N ILE A 193 -20.72 10.28 13.30
CA ILE A 193 -21.85 11.16 13.64
C ILE A 193 -21.49 12.61 13.28
N LYS A 194 -20.34 13.10 13.76
CA LYS A 194 -19.89 14.47 13.45
C LYS A 194 -19.63 14.70 11.94
N TYR A 195 -19.25 13.64 11.23
CA TYR A 195 -19.07 13.71 9.78
C TYR A 195 -20.41 13.79 9.06
N GLY A 196 -21.41 12.98 9.45
CA GLY A 196 -22.77 13.02 8.90
C GLY A 196 -23.48 14.36 9.12
N GLU A 197 -23.32 14.95 10.30
CA GLU A 197 -23.87 16.27 10.64
C GLU A 197 -23.42 17.36 9.66
N LYS A 198 -22.18 17.27 9.11
CA LYS A 198 -21.69 18.24 8.10
C LYS A 198 -22.49 18.16 6.78
N PHE A 199 -23.17 17.05 6.53
CA PHE A 199 -24.01 16.84 5.35
C PHE A 199 -25.50 16.86 5.68
N GLY A 200 -25.89 17.40 6.87
CA GLY A 200 -27.27 17.51 7.28
C GLY A 200 -27.91 16.23 7.78
N CYS A 201 -27.14 15.15 8.00
CA CYS A 201 -27.66 13.89 8.51
C CYS A 201 -27.61 13.88 10.05
N SER A 202 -28.76 13.69 10.71
CA SER A 202 -28.81 13.52 12.15
C SER A 202 -28.33 12.13 12.60
N LYS A 203 -27.96 12.01 13.88
CA LYS A 203 -27.59 10.73 14.47
C LYS A 203 -28.69 9.66 14.32
N GLU A 204 -29.95 10.06 14.48
CA GLU A 204 -31.12 9.21 14.37
C GLU A 204 -31.29 8.71 12.94
N GLN A 205 -31.15 9.58 11.95
CA GLN A 205 -31.18 9.20 10.52
C GLN A 205 -30.06 8.22 10.18
N MET A 206 -28.84 8.48 10.66
CA MET A 206 -27.71 7.56 10.44
C MET A 206 -27.90 6.19 11.07
N SER A 207 -28.57 6.11 12.24
CA SER A 207 -28.84 4.83 12.93
C SER A 207 -30.01 4.08 12.34
N SER A 208 -30.99 4.74 11.73
CA SER A 208 -32.16 4.09 11.11
C SER A 208 -31.87 3.50 9.74
N MET A 209 -30.75 3.88 9.10
CA MET A 209 -30.40 3.54 7.71
C MET A 209 -31.48 3.91 6.68
N LYS A 210 -32.42 4.79 7.01
CA LYS A 210 -33.41 5.32 6.08
C LYS A 210 -32.78 6.41 5.24
N ILE A 211 -32.96 6.32 3.93
CA ILE A 211 -32.34 7.21 2.92
C ILE A 211 -33.36 8.30 2.50
N GLU A 212 -34.57 8.29 3.03
CA GLU A 212 -35.60 9.30 2.76
C GLU A 212 -35.42 10.56 3.60
#